data_3dabe1319500c97f35f523bc3d49c3b1
#
_entry.id   3dabe1319500c97f35f523bc3d49c3b1
#
_cell.length_a   1.000
_cell.length_b   1.000
_cell.length_c   1.000
_cell.angle_alpha   90.00
_cell.angle_beta   90.00
_cell.angle_gamma   90.00
#
_symmetry.space_group_name_H-M   'P 1'
#
loop_
_entity.id
_entity.type
_entity.pdbx_description
1 polymer ?
#
loop_
_entity_poly.entity_id
_entity_poly.type
_entity_poly.pdbx_seq_one_letter_code
_entity_poly.pdbx_strand_id
1 'polypeptide(L)'
;DYLVLSSFGSLELKPRAETEFIGQPIDYSAGNTVAIQKMSIDALSLPRVDFIKLDIEGMELEALEGARQTIERSHPIFLVESIKAGRERLRSFLDQCGYKVVEAGINLLAIHKSDPVVNELQIPDMPAQSSAA
;
A
#
# COMPACT_ATOMS: atom_id res chain seq x y z
N ASP A 1 20.39 -1.29 15.39
CA ASP A 1 20.88 -0.50 16.53
C ASP A 1 20.17 0.85 16.56
N TYR A 2 19.41 1.13 17.62
CA TYR A 2 18.63 2.37 17.77
C TYR A 2 19.48 3.62 18.07
N LEU A 3 20.78 3.45 18.28
CA LEU A 3 21.73 4.55 18.45
C LEU A 3 22.31 5.04 17.13
N VAL A 4 22.11 4.29 16.03
CA VAL A 4 22.50 4.68 14.68
C VAL A 4 21.33 5.40 14.01
N LEU A 5 21.59 6.57 13.42
CA LEU A 5 20.59 7.32 12.68
C LEU A 5 20.09 6.49 11.49
N SER A 6 18.82 6.11 11.52
CA SER A 6 18.22 5.20 10.54
C SER A 6 16.76 5.51 10.31
N SER A 7 16.24 5.15 9.12
CA SER A 7 14.83 5.26 8.76
C SER A 7 14.06 4.00 9.21
N PHE A 8 13.78 3.88 10.50
CA PHE A 8 13.08 2.70 11.04
C PHE A 8 11.65 2.55 10.50
N GLY A 9 11.03 3.63 10.02
CA GLY A 9 9.71 3.58 9.37
C GLY A 9 9.72 2.83 8.04
N SER A 10 10.89 2.71 7.39
CA SER A 10 11.06 1.97 6.13
C SER A 10 11.50 0.52 6.35
N LEU A 11 11.43 0.00 7.58
CA LEU A 11 11.87 -1.34 7.91
C LEU A 11 10.90 -2.40 7.35
N GLU A 12 11.39 -3.21 6.43
CA GLU A 12 10.63 -4.33 5.86
C GLU A 12 10.58 -5.53 6.83
N LEU A 13 9.43 -6.19 6.92
CA LEU A 13 9.24 -7.34 7.82
C LEU A 13 9.93 -8.63 7.35
N LYS A 14 10.33 -8.70 6.08
CA LYS A 14 11.04 -9.84 5.49
C LYS A 14 12.05 -9.36 4.45
N PRO A 15 13.17 -10.09 4.24
CA PRO A 15 14.12 -9.73 3.20
C PRO A 15 13.47 -9.79 1.82
N ARG A 16 13.83 -8.85 0.96
CA ARG A 16 13.43 -8.77 -0.45
C ARG A 16 14.67 -8.78 -1.34
N ALA A 17 14.49 -9.03 -2.64
CA ALA A 17 15.60 -8.99 -3.59
C ALA A 17 16.25 -7.59 -3.66
N GLU A 18 15.43 -6.55 -3.51
CA GLU A 18 15.85 -5.16 -3.45
C GLU A 18 15.24 -4.54 -2.19
N THR A 19 15.99 -4.54 -1.09
CA THR A 19 15.62 -3.87 0.16
C THR A 19 16.18 -2.47 0.19
N GLU A 20 15.40 -1.53 0.71
CA GLU A 20 15.88 -0.16 0.94
C GLU A 20 16.95 -0.14 2.04
N PHE A 21 18.03 0.59 1.80
CA PHE A 21 19.02 0.82 2.85
C PHE A 21 18.52 1.89 3.83
N ILE A 22 18.17 1.47 5.03
CA ILE A 22 17.56 2.33 6.07
C ILE A 22 18.59 3.14 6.88
N GLY A 23 19.87 3.12 6.53
CA GLY A 23 20.95 3.77 7.26
C GLY A 23 21.87 2.79 7.99
N GLN A 24 21.46 1.52 8.10
CA GLN A 24 22.27 0.43 8.65
C GLN A 24 21.87 -0.90 7.99
N PRO A 25 22.78 -1.91 7.98
CA PRO A 25 22.41 -3.27 7.55
C PRO A 25 21.36 -3.86 8.47
N ILE A 26 20.38 -4.59 7.86
CA ILE A 26 19.36 -5.32 8.60
C ILE A 26 19.76 -6.79 8.66
N ASP A 27 19.75 -7.38 9.84
CA ASP A 27 20.02 -8.79 10.06
C ASP A 27 18.71 -9.55 10.29
N TYR A 28 18.32 -10.34 9.29
CA TYR A 28 17.13 -11.19 9.33
C TYR A 28 17.42 -12.63 9.80
N SER A 29 18.59 -12.89 10.42
CA SER A 29 18.88 -14.20 10.98
C SER A 29 17.90 -14.59 12.09
N ALA A 30 17.68 -15.88 12.28
CA ALA A 30 16.71 -16.39 13.24
C ALA A 30 16.94 -15.92 14.69
N GLY A 31 18.20 -15.60 15.05
CA GLY A 31 18.54 -15.05 16.37
C GLY A 31 18.16 -13.58 16.57
N ASN A 32 17.96 -12.84 15.47
CA ASN A 32 17.68 -11.40 15.47
C ASN A 32 16.27 -11.06 14.97
N THR A 33 15.43 -12.06 14.76
CA THR A 33 14.05 -11.91 14.31
C THR A 33 13.08 -12.52 15.29
N VAL A 34 11.87 -11.94 15.35
CA VAL A 34 10.75 -12.48 16.12
C VAL A 34 9.64 -12.85 15.15
N ALA A 35 9.13 -14.08 15.24
CA ALA A 35 7.98 -14.49 14.47
C ALA A 35 6.71 -13.77 14.96
N ILE A 36 5.99 -13.17 14.05
CA ILE A 36 4.70 -12.51 14.32
C ILE A 36 3.59 -13.19 13.54
N GLN A 37 2.38 -13.15 14.09
CA GLN A 37 1.20 -13.64 13.40
C GLN A 37 0.72 -12.61 12.39
N LYS A 38 0.46 -13.05 11.15
CA LYS A 38 -0.16 -12.24 10.11
C LYS A 38 -1.61 -12.67 9.92
N MET A 39 -2.52 -11.71 9.75
CA MET A 39 -3.91 -11.96 9.43
C MET A 39 -4.36 -11.06 8.28
N SER A 40 -5.35 -11.51 7.52
CA SER A 40 -5.95 -10.71 6.45
C SER A 40 -6.93 -9.67 7.00
N ILE A 41 -7.21 -8.62 6.20
CA ILE A 41 -8.24 -7.62 6.53
C ILE A 41 -9.60 -8.30 6.64
N ASP A 42 -9.89 -9.26 5.78
CA ASP A 42 -11.15 -10.01 5.80
C ASP A 42 -11.37 -10.80 7.10
N ALA A 43 -10.28 -11.28 7.72
CA ALA A 43 -10.34 -12.00 8.99
C ALA A 43 -10.78 -11.10 10.17
N LEU A 44 -10.69 -9.79 10.06
CA LEU A 44 -11.22 -8.84 11.05
C LEU A 44 -12.75 -8.81 11.07
N SER A 45 -13.41 -9.34 10.04
CA SER A 45 -14.87 -9.45 9.94
C SER A 45 -15.61 -8.14 10.21
N LEU A 46 -15.03 -7.00 9.80
CA LEU A 46 -15.61 -5.68 10.02
C LEU A 46 -16.92 -5.56 9.23
N PRO A 47 -18.02 -5.11 9.85
CA PRO A 47 -19.31 -5.04 9.16
C PRO A 47 -19.33 -3.99 8.03
N ARG A 48 -18.56 -2.92 8.18
CA ARG A 48 -18.39 -1.84 7.19
C ARG A 48 -17.00 -1.26 7.28
N VAL A 49 -16.44 -0.87 6.13
CA VAL A 49 -15.17 -0.16 6.03
C VAL A 49 -15.34 0.93 4.99
N ASP A 50 -15.11 2.18 5.35
CA ASP A 50 -15.28 3.33 4.45
C ASP A 50 -13.95 3.78 3.82
N PHE A 51 -12.84 3.60 4.53
CA PHE A 51 -11.51 4.04 4.09
C PHE A 51 -10.43 3.10 4.60
N ILE A 52 -9.43 2.82 3.76
CA ILE A 52 -8.24 2.05 4.12
C ILE A 52 -7.00 2.80 3.62
N LYS A 53 -6.09 3.15 4.54
CA LYS A 53 -4.73 3.53 4.18
C LYS A 53 -3.83 2.31 4.28
N LEU A 54 -3.04 2.04 3.23
CA LEU A 54 -1.98 1.03 3.21
C LEU A 54 -0.63 1.72 3.01
N ASP A 55 0.26 1.50 3.96
CA ASP A 55 1.62 2.00 4.00
C ASP A 55 2.38 1.00 4.88
N ILE A 56 2.72 -0.14 4.28
CA ILE A 56 3.16 -1.36 4.97
C ILE A 56 4.38 -2.00 4.31
N GLU A 57 5.20 -1.12 3.76
CA GLU A 57 6.56 -1.41 3.36
C GLU A 57 6.67 -2.58 2.37
N GLY A 58 5.83 -2.53 1.31
CA GLY A 58 5.86 -3.45 0.17
C GLY A 58 4.95 -4.66 0.30
N MET A 59 4.06 -4.71 1.30
CA MET A 59 3.05 -5.76 1.45
C MET A 59 1.64 -5.30 1.03
N GLU A 60 1.52 -4.14 0.36
CA GLU A 60 0.25 -3.51 0.01
C GLU A 60 -0.61 -4.41 -0.90
N LEU A 61 -0.01 -5.05 -1.90
CA LEU A 61 -0.74 -5.97 -2.77
C LEU A 61 -1.28 -7.18 -1.99
N GLU A 62 -0.45 -7.75 -1.11
CA GLU A 62 -0.84 -8.86 -0.26
C GLU A 62 -1.98 -8.49 0.69
N ALA A 63 -1.97 -7.25 1.23
CA ALA A 63 -3.06 -6.73 2.05
C ALA A 63 -4.34 -6.54 1.25
N LEU A 64 -4.27 -6.01 0.03
CA LEU A 64 -5.42 -5.90 -0.88
C LEU A 64 -6.01 -7.27 -1.24
N GLU A 65 -5.16 -8.25 -1.52
CA GLU A 65 -5.60 -9.64 -1.76
C GLU A 65 -6.32 -10.23 -0.55
N GLY A 66 -5.85 -9.91 0.66
CA GLY A 66 -6.48 -10.30 1.93
C GLY A 66 -7.70 -9.48 2.33
N ALA A 67 -8.13 -8.53 1.47
CA ALA A 67 -9.29 -7.67 1.70
C ALA A 67 -10.42 -7.88 0.67
N ARG A 68 -10.38 -8.93 -0.15
CA ARG A 68 -11.32 -9.10 -1.28
C ARG A 68 -12.78 -9.07 -0.86
N GLN A 69 -13.15 -9.76 0.22
CA GLN A 69 -14.54 -9.77 0.71
C GLN A 69 -14.94 -8.40 1.28
N THR A 70 -14.01 -7.71 1.95
CA THR A 70 -14.22 -6.35 2.45
C THR A 70 -14.38 -5.36 1.29
N ILE A 71 -13.59 -5.49 0.24
CA ILE A 71 -13.70 -4.70 -0.99
C ILE A 71 -15.07 -4.89 -1.62
N GLU A 72 -15.48 -6.14 -1.86
CA GLU A 72 -16.74 -6.47 -2.49
C GLU A 72 -17.97 -5.99 -1.70
N ARG A 73 -17.89 -6.09 -0.36
CA ARG A 73 -18.99 -5.71 0.53
C ARG A 73 -19.11 -4.22 0.76
N SER A 74 -17.98 -3.53 0.94
CA SER A 74 -17.97 -2.17 1.49
C SER A 74 -17.51 -1.11 0.50
N HIS A 75 -16.82 -1.48 -0.59
CA HIS A 75 -16.21 -0.57 -1.57
C HIS A 75 -15.42 0.58 -0.90
N PRO A 76 -14.49 0.32 0.04
CA PRO A 76 -13.79 1.38 0.75
C PRO A 76 -12.95 2.23 -0.20
N ILE A 77 -12.77 3.50 0.11
CA ILE A 77 -11.77 4.33 -0.55
C ILE A 77 -10.39 3.85 -0.08
N PHE A 78 -9.45 3.72 -0.99
CA PHE A 78 -8.07 3.35 -0.68
C PHE A 78 -7.10 4.51 -0.90
N LEU A 79 -6.14 4.64 0.02
CA LEU A 79 -4.91 5.40 -0.16
C LEU A 79 -3.73 4.43 0.04
N VAL A 80 -3.05 4.08 -1.04
CA VAL A 80 -2.04 3.00 -1.04
C VAL A 80 -0.69 3.56 -1.44
N GLU A 81 0.31 3.40 -0.59
CA GLU A 81 1.69 3.70 -0.95
C GLU A 81 2.16 2.74 -2.05
N SER A 82 2.85 3.26 -3.07
CA SER A 82 3.12 2.49 -4.29
C SER A 82 4.60 2.30 -4.61
N ILE A 83 5.49 2.77 -3.75
CA ILE A 83 6.93 2.74 -4.01
C ILE A 83 7.44 1.29 -4.07
N LYS A 84 7.21 0.54 -2.99
CA LYS A 84 7.79 -0.80 -2.82
C LYS A 84 6.96 -1.94 -3.43
N ALA A 85 5.64 -1.81 -3.45
CA ALA A 85 4.75 -2.86 -3.96
C ALA A 85 4.63 -2.91 -5.49
N GLY A 86 5.05 -1.84 -6.17
CA GLY A 86 4.94 -1.71 -7.62
C GLY A 86 3.60 -1.14 -8.07
N ARG A 87 3.65 0.12 -8.53
CA ARG A 87 2.49 0.94 -8.90
C ARG A 87 1.53 0.25 -9.87
N GLU A 88 2.07 -0.32 -10.95
CA GLU A 88 1.25 -0.95 -11.99
C GLU A 88 0.51 -2.19 -11.49
N ARG A 89 1.11 -2.96 -10.60
CA ARG A 89 0.47 -4.15 -10.01
C ARG A 89 -0.68 -3.77 -9.11
N LEU A 90 -0.49 -2.76 -8.27
CA LEU A 90 -1.53 -2.23 -7.39
C LEU A 90 -2.69 -1.64 -8.20
N ARG A 91 -2.37 -0.83 -9.23
CA ARG A 91 -3.36 -0.26 -10.15
C ARG A 91 -4.18 -1.35 -10.82
N SER A 92 -3.52 -2.34 -11.41
CA SER A 92 -4.19 -3.44 -12.10
C SER A 92 -5.14 -4.21 -11.18
N PHE A 93 -4.74 -4.48 -9.94
CA PHE A 93 -5.59 -5.13 -8.95
C PHE A 93 -6.84 -4.28 -8.64
N LEU A 94 -6.66 -3.00 -8.34
CA LEU A 94 -7.75 -2.09 -8.00
C LEU A 94 -8.70 -1.85 -9.18
N ASP A 95 -8.17 -1.73 -10.41
CA ASP A 95 -8.98 -1.63 -11.63
C ASP A 95 -9.88 -2.87 -11.83
N GLN A 96 -9.32 -4.08 -11.60
CA GLN A 96 -10.07 -5.33 -11.66
C GLN A 96 -11.17 -5.42 -10.59
N CYS A 97 -10.96 -4.77 -9.45
CA CYS A 97 -11.97 -4.64 -8.39
C CYS A 97 -12.99 -3.52 -8.63
N GLY A 98 -12.97 -2.85 -9.80
CA GLY A 98 -13.96 -1.83 -10.17
C GLY A 98 -13.63 -0.42 -9.68
N TYR A 99 -12.40 -0.13 -9.28
CA TYR A 99 -11.98 1.19 -8.84
C TYR A 99 -11.53 2.09 -9.98
N LYS A 100 -11.70 3.39 -9.83
CA LYS A 100 -10.96 4.43 -10.55
C LYS A 100 -9.74 4.77 -9.71
N VAL A 101 -8.55 4.63 -10.30
CA VAL A 101 -7.28 4.85 -9.60
C VAL A 101 -6.58 6.08 -10.13
N VAL A 102 -6.19 6.98 -9.23
CA VAL A 102 -5.46 8.20 -9.55
C VAL A 102 -4.17 8.28 -8.76
N GLU A 103 -3.17 8.93 -9.33
CA GLU A 103 -1.89 9.15 -8.66
C GLU A 103 -1.98 10.33 -7.70
N ALA A 104 -1.49 10.14 -6.47
CA ALA A 104 -1.43 11.13 -5.42
C ALA A 104 -0.01 11.13 -4.82
N GLY A 105 0.96 11.63 -5.59
CA GLY A 105 2.38 11.60 -5.24
C GLY A 105 2.92 10.17 -5.20
N ILE A 106 3.41 9.76 -4.04
CA ILE A 106 3.89 8.40 -3.81
C ILE A 106 2.75 7.39 -3.61
N ASN A 107 1.52 7.87 -3.47
CA ASN A 107 0.35 7.04 -3.22
C ASN A 107 -0.52 6.88 -4.48
N LEU A 108 -1.35 5.86 -4.46
CA LEU A 108 -2.52 5.71 -5.32
C LEU A 108 -3.77 5.98 -4.49
N LEU A 109 -4.62 6.89 -4.95
CA LEU A 109 -5.97 7.07 -4.44
C LEU A 109 -6.92 6.26 -5.33
N ALA A 110 -7.69 5.35 -4.74
CA ALA A 110 -8.63 4.52 -5.46
C ALA A 110 -10.04 4.68 -4.89
N ILE A 111 -11.00 4.99 -5.78
CA ILE A 111 -12.40 5.19 -5.44
C ILE A 111 -13.23 4.27 -6.33
N HIS A 112 -14.13 3.50 -5.71
CA HIS A 112 -14.96 2.56 -6.46
C HIS A 112 -15.91 3.31 -7.41
N LYS A 113 -16.09 2.78 -8.62
CA LYS A 113 -16.88 3.43 -9.69
C LYS A 113 -18.35 3.66 -9.34
N SER A 114 -18.89 2.94 -8.34
CA SER A 114 -20.24 3.17 -7.83
C SER A 114 -20.35 4.32 -6.84
N ASP A 115 -19.23 4.85 -6.33
CA ASP A 115 -19.26 5.98 -5.41
C ASP A 115 -19.51 7.29 -6.18
N PRO A 116 -20.53 8.09 -5.82
CA PRO A 116 -20.83 9.35 -6.49
C PRO A 116 -19.65 10.32 -6.54
N VAL A 117 -18.80 10.30 -5.52
CA VAL A 117 -17.64 11.19 -5.39
C VAL A 117 -16.63 11.00 -6.52
N VAL A 118 -16.65 9.85 -7.20
CA VAL A 118 -15.77 9.58 -8.35
C VAL A 118 -15.96 10.58 -9.49
N ASN A 119 -17.17 11.16 -9.61
CA ASN A 119 -17.51 12.12 -10.64
C ASN A 119 -17.17 13.59 -10.24
N GLU A 120 -16.95 13.83 -8.95
CA GLU A 120 -16.64 15.15 -8.40
C GLU A 120 -15.12 15.39 -8.33
N LEU A 121 -14.31 14.32 -8.48
CA LEU A 121 -12.87 14.43 -8.49
C LEU A 121 -12.37 15.22 -9.72
N GLN A 122 -12.18 16.50 -9.55
CA GLN A 122 -11.32 17.31 -10.43
C GLN A 122 -9.87 16.99 -10.05
N ILE A 123 -9.26 16.09 -10.80
CA ILE A 123 -7.82 15.83 -10.66
C ILE A 123 -7.12 16.95 -11.42
N PRO A 124 -6.38 17.83 -10.74
CA PRO A 124 -5.52 18.76 -11.46
C PRO A 124 -4.54 17.94 -12.30
N ASP A 125 -4.38 18.31 -13.58
CA ASP A 125 -3.30 17.76 -14.39
C ASP A 125 -1.99 18.03 -13.66
N MET A 126 -1.43 17.01 -13.02
CA MET A 126 -0.09 17.14 -12.44
C MET A 126 0.89 17.31 -13.60
N PRO A 127 1.68 18.39 -13.61
CA PRO A 127 2.70 18.53 -14.64
C PRO A 127 3.61 17.32 -14.59
N ALA A 128 3.84 16.70 -15.75
CA ALA A 128 4.76 15.59 -15.90
C ALA A 128 6.07 15.97 -15.18
N GLN A 129 6.45 15.19 -14.17
CA GLN A 129 7.74 15.38 -13.52
C GLN A 129 8.81 15.17 -14.59
N SER A 130 9.46 16.28 -15.00
CA SER A 130 10.58 16.22 -15.91
C SER A 130 11.65 15.36 -15.22
N SER A 131 11.96 14.22 -15.83
CA SER A 131 13.12 13.42 -15.47
C SER A 131 14.37 14.30 -15.61
N ALA A 132 14.81 14.87 -14.49
CA ALA A 132 16.13 15.48 -14.43
C ALA A 132 17.15 14.37 -14.51
N ALA A 133 17.94 14.42 -15.57
CA ALA A 133 19.06 13.55 -15.86
C ALA A 133 20.19 13.69 -14.82
#